data_a60cf806ffd587f339e683abae5ae871
#
_entry.id   a60cf806ffd587f339e683abae5ae871
#
_cell.length_a   1.000
_cell.length_b   1.000
_cell.length_c   1.000
_cell.angle_alpha   90.00
_cell.angle_beta   90.00
_cell.angle_gamma   90.00
#
_symmetry.space_group_name_H-M   'P 1'
#
loop_
_entity.id
_entity.type
_entity.pdbx_description
1 polymer ?
#
loop_
_entity_poly.entity_id
_entity_poly.type
_entity_poly.pdbx_seq_one_letter_code
_entity_poly.pdbx_strand_id
1 'polypeptide(L)'
;MKKILEKIVNIVYWTVTTGFILFLVYWILQITTTCSFHTPSGSMTPTLLPDESGLVNKWKMGARIFNIFDAAEGRPYEIRRLPGYGRLERGDVIVFNYPYQDRKDSIAMNLGLYYCKRAVGIPGDTLEIIDGFYHVRGCLDTLGVASEQRMLQEYMQEQEQHEPDISRWRSWMRFYPKDPQLNWTIKDMGPMLIPEVNTEIELDRKNWLLYRRYIEWETGRKLQWRDSVTVMDGKPLKTYRFKENYCFAAGDHAIDSRDSRYFGLVPEKFIVGVAGILWKTKDGKRRFRAIK
;
A
#
# COMPACT_ATOMS: atom_id res chain seq x y z
N MET A 1 33.65 -20.00 51.66
CA MET A 1 34.00 -20.01 50.22
C MET A 1 32.85 -20.59 49.39
N LYS A 2 32.38 -21.83 49.62
CA LYS A 2 31.31 -22.50 48.86
C LYS A 2 30.00 -21.70 48.77
N LYS A 3 29.47 -21.17 49.87
CA LYS A 3 28.24 -20.32 49.89
C LYS A 3 28.35 -19.00 49.14
N ILE A 4 29.54 -18.38 49.07
CA ILE A 4 29.79 -17.16 48.34
C ILE A 4 29.81 -17.48 46.83
N LEU A 5 30.43 -18.55 46.42
CA LEU A 5 30.48 -19.04 45.07
C LEU A 5 29.09 -19.37 44.53
N GLU A 6 28.24 -20.08 45.34
CA GLU A 6 26.87 -20.37 45.00
C GLU A 6 26.01 -19.09 44.81
N LYS A 7 26.20 -18.07 45.65
CA LYS A 7 25.54 -16.76 45.46
C LYS A 7 25.97 -16.07 44.18
N ILE A 8 27.28 -16.06 43.89
CA ILE A 8 27.79 -15.46 42.64
C ILE A 8 27.21 -16.17 41.42
N VAL A 9 27.24 -17.50 41.40
CA VAL A 9 26.68 -18.32 40.32
C VAL A 9 25.18 -18.01 40.11
N ASN A 10 24.41 -17.95 41.20
CA ASN A 10 23.00 -17.61 41.10
C ASN A 10 22.76 -16.19 40.58
N ILE A 11 23.52 -15.21 41.02
CA ILE A 11 23.40 -13.82 40.52
C ILE A 11 23.71 -13.81 39.00
N VAL A 12 24.81 -14.43 38.56
CA VAL A 12 25.16 -14.51 37.14
C VAL A 12 24.06 -15.22 36.34
N TYR A 13 23.58 -16.37 36.84
CA TYR A 13 22.49 -17.11 36.18
C TYR A 13 21.24 -16.24 35.98
N TRP A 14 20.75 -15.60 37.03
CA TRP A 14 19.55 -14.76 36.95
C TRP A 14 19.77 -13.51 36.07
N THR A 15 20.96 -12.91 36.10
CA THR A 15 21.29 -11.75 35.23
C THR A 15 21.27 -12.14 33.75
N VAL A 16 21.90 -13.27 33.40
CA VAL A 16 21.92 -13.78 32.02
C VAL A 16 20.51 -14.17 31.56
N THR A 17 19.77 -14.90 32.41
CA THR A 17 18.41 -15.32 32.09
C THR A 17 17.47 -14.13 31.88
N THR A 18 17.53 -13.12 32.78
CA THR A 18 16.73 -11.90 32.64
C THR A 18 17.10 -11.13 31.38
N GLY A 19 18.41 -10.98 31.12
CA GLY A 19 18.88 -10.33 29.88
C GLY A 19 18.38 -11.04 28.62
N PHE A 20 18.39 -12.36 28.60
CA PHE A 20 17.87 -13.15 27.48
C PHE A 20 16.34 -13.00 27.32
N ILE A 21 15.58 -13.03 28.42
CA ILE A 21 14.13 -12.80 28.39
C ILE A 21 13.81 -11.39 27.84
N LEU A 22 14.50 -10.36 28.33
CA LEU A 22 14.31 -8.99 27.86
C LEU A 22 14.63 -8.85 26.36
N PHE A 23 15.68 -9.54 25.91
CA PHE A 23 16.05 -9.61 24.49
C PHE A 23 14.92 -10.25 23.65
N LEU A 24 14.37 -11.38 24.08
CA LEU A 24 13.26 -12.03 23.38
C LEU A 24 12.01 -11.14 23.37
N VAL A 25 11.65 -10.53 24.50
CA VAL A 25 10.50 -9.60 24.60
C VAL A 25 10.70 -8.42 23.65
N TYR A 26 11.88 -7.83 23.60
CA TYR A 26 12.20 -6.76 22.67
C TYR A 26 11.94 -7.16 21.21
N TRP A 27 12.42 -8.34 20.78
CA TRP A 27 12.21 -8.82 19.42
C TRP A 27 10.75 -9.13 19.13
N ILE A 28 10.03 -9.73 20.07
CA ILE A 28 8.58 -9.98 19.94
C ILE A 28 7.84 -8.65 19.75
N LEU A 29 8.14 -7.64 20.56
CA LEU A 29 7.56 -6.30 20.42
C LEU A 29 7.88 -5.68 19.06
N GLN A 30 9.13 -5.76 18.58
CA GLN A 30 9.52 -5.25 17.25
C GLN A 30 8.75 -5.94 16.11
N ILE A 31 8.54 -7.24 16.21
CA ILE A 31 7.82 -8.01 15.19
C ILE A 31 6.32 -7.66 15.22
N THR A 32 5.72 -7.54 16.41
CA THR A 32 4.26 -7.48 16.56
C THR A 32 3.68 -6.07 16.66
N THR A 33 4.42 -5.09 17.19
CA THR A 33 3.83 -3.78 17.52
C THR A 33 4.31 -2.64 16.63
N THR A 34 5.62 -2.44 16.52
CA THR A 34 6.18 -1.27 15.82
C THR A 34 7.41 -1.62 15.01
N CYS A 35 7.68 -0.86 13.95
CA CYS A 35 8.99 -0.82 13.30
C CYS A 35 9.29 0.59 12.82
N SER A 36 10.58 0.91 12.68
CA SER A 36 11.00 2.17 12.07
C SER A 36 10.96 2.05 10.55
N PHE A 37 10.58 3.14 9.88
CA PHE A 37 10.73 3.31 8.45
C PHE A 37 11.48 4.62 8.15
N HIS A 38 12.08 4.70 6.99
CA HIS A 38 12.80 5.86 6.50
C HIS A 38 12.24 6.28 5.14
N THR A 39 12.08 7.59 4.90
CA THR A 39 11.57 8.15 3.65
C THR A 39 12.71 8.74 2.83
N PRO A 40 13.24 8.05 1.81
CA PRO A 40 14.33 8.57 1.00
C PRO A 40 13.87 9.59 -0.04
N SER A 41 12.57 9.69 -0.32
CA SER A 41 11.99 10.52 -1.40
C SER A 41 10.99 11.55 -0.88
N GLY A 42 10.72 12.57 -1.72
CA GLY A 42 9.75 13.62 -1.45
C GLY A 42 8.30 13.27 -1.75
N SER A 43 7.99 12.03 -2.14
CA SER A 43 6.64 11.66 -2.63
C SER A 43 5.51 11.79 -1.60
N MET A 44 5.85 12.01 -0.33
CA MET A 44 4.91 12.26 0.77
C MET A 44 5.01 13.69 1.32
N THR A 45 5.73 14.58 0.65
CA THR A 45 5.74 16.03 0.99
C THR A 45 4.33 16.60 0.81
N PRO A 46 3.83 17.44 1.72
CA PRO A 46 4.52 18.02 2.88
C PRO A 46 4.41 17.20 4.17
N THR A 47 3.66 16.10 4.17
CA THR A 47 3.42 15.27 5.38
C THR A 47 4.71 14.66 5.90
N LEU A 48 5.51 14.07 5.03
CA LEU A 48 6.82 13.50 5.31
C LEU A 48 7.85 14.11 4.34
N LEU A 49 8.90 14.69 4.90
CA LEU A 49 10.00 15.23 4.09
C LEU A 49 11.04 14.14 3.79
N PRO A 50 11.85 14.31 2.73
CA PRO A 50 12.99 13.45 2.48
C PRO A 50 13.91 13.34 3.71
N ASP A 51 14.46 12.13 3.94
CA ASP A 51 15.36 11.79 5.04
C ASP A 51 14.73 11.79 6.44
N GLU A 52 13.41 11.92 6.54
CA GLU A 52 12.70 11.72 7.80
C GLU A 52 12.49 10.22 8.09
N SER A 53 12.41 9.89 9.38
CA SER A 53 12.08 8.53 9.82
C SER A 53 10.93 8.54 10.82
N GLY A 54 10.04 7.57 10.65
CA GLY A 54 8.87 7.42 11.50
C GLY A 54 8.74 6.01 12.06
N LEU A 55 7.76 5.84 12.93
CA LEU A 55 7.36 4.55 13.49
C LEU A 55 6.06 4.08 12.82
N VAL A 56 6.07 2.85 12.38
CA VAL A 56 4.89 2.14 11.88
C VAL A 56 4.19 1.45 13.05
N ASN A 57 2.93 1.75 13.23
CA ASN A 57 2.05 1.02 14.13
C ASN A 57 1.48 -0.20 13.39
N LYS A 58 2.00 -1.38 13.70
CA LYS A 58 1.52 -2.65 13.16
C LYS A 58 0.25 -3.12 13.86
N TRP A 59 0.05 -2.66 15.10
CA TRP A 59 -1.02 -3.14 15.95
C TRP A 59 -2.40 -2.65 15.53
N LYS A 60 -2.50 -1.47 14.86
CA LYS A 60 -3.80 -0.98 14.36
C LYS A 60 -4.48 -2.05 13.50
N MET A 61 -3.77 -2.59 12.52
CA MET A 61 -4.30 -3.59 11.57
C MET A 61 -3.96 -5.04 11.93
N GLY A 62 -3.17 -5.26 12.97
CA GLY A 62 -2.57 -6.54 13.33
C GLY A 62 -1.28 -6.84 12.54
N ALA A 63 -0.27 -7.36 13.24
CA ALA A 63 1.01 -7.71 12.62
C ALA A 63 0.84 -8.88 11.65
N ARG A 64 1.60 -8.83 10.54
CA ARG A 64 1.64 -9.90 9.53
C ARG A 64 2.54 -11.04 10.00
N ILE A 65 2.08 -12.27 9.79
CA ILE A 65 2.86 -13.49 10.01
C ILE A 65 2.87 -14.26 8.70
N PHE A 66 4.05 -14.58 8.21
CA PHE A 66 4.26 -15.42 7.02
C PHE A 66 5.67 -16.01 7.05
N ASN A 67 5.87 -17.09 6.28
CA ASN A 67 7.19 -17.67 6.12
C ASN A 67 8.04 -16.78 5.20
N ILE A 68 8.98 -16.05 5.79
CA ILE A 68 9.85 -15.12 5.06
C ILE A 68 10.80 -15.85 4.10
N PHE A 69 11.20 -17.08 4.42
CA PHE A 69 12.09 -17.88 3.57
C PHE A 69 11.36 -18.31 2.29
N ASP A 70 10.13 -18.83 2.41
CA ASP A 70 9.32 -19.18 1.24
C ASP A 70 9.04 -17.95 0.37
N ALA A 71 8.71 -16.83 1.00
CA ALA A 71 8.49 -15.58 0.29
C ALA A 71 9.75 -15.06 -0.43
N ALA A 72 10.93 -15.19 0.18
CA ALA A 72 12.21 -14.78 -0.42
C ALA A 72 12.63 -15.68 -1.59
N GLU A 73 12.32 -16.97 -1.51
CA GLU A 73 12.63 -17.95 -2.56
C GLU A 73 11.53 -18.05 -3.65
N GLY A 74 10.49 -17.22 -3.54
CA GLY A 74 9.37 -17.23 -4.51
C GLY A 74 8.48 -18.47 -4.43
N ARG A 75 8.59 -19.25 -3.34
CA ARG A 75 7.67 -20.37 -3.07
C ARG A 75 6.30 -19.87 -2.63
N PRO A 76 5.24 -20.64 -2.80
CA PRO A 76 3.91 -20.29 -2.28
C PRO A 76 3.94 -20.08 -0.76
N TYR A 77 3.38 -18.98 -0.29
CA TYR A 77 3.26 -18.66 1.13
C TYR A 77 1.93 -17.96 1.41
N GLU A 78 1.45 -18.08 2.63
CA GLU A 78 0.24 -17.42 3.10
C GLU A 78 0.61 -16.30 4.07
N ILE A 79 -0.01 -15.12 3.90
CA ILE A 79 0.11 -14.01 4.84
C ILE A 79 -1.12 -14.02 5.74
N ARG A 80 -0.91 -14.23 7.03
CA ARG A 80 -1.92 -14.12 8.08
C ARG A 80 -1.68 -12.86 8.89
N ARG A 81 -2.73 -12.31 9.51
CA ARG A 81 -2.61 -11.21 10.45
C ARG A 81 -3.03 -11.63 11.84
N LEU A 82 -2.31 -11.13 12.84
CA LEU A 82 -2.79 -11.13 14.23
C LEU A 82 -4.00 -10.20 14.34
N PRO A 83 -4.90 -10.40 15.32
CA PRO A 83 -5.96 -9.44 15.59
C PRO A 83 -5.39 -8.04 15.84
N GLY A 84 -5.95 -7.03 15.15
CA GLY A 84 -5.67 -5.62 15.37
C GLY A 84 -6.78 -4.98 16.21
N TYR A 85 -6.56 -3.74 16.68
CA TYR A 85 -7.58 -2.98 17.40
C TYR A 85 -8.44 -2.10 16.47
N GLY A 86 -8.09 -1.99 15.19
CA GLY A 86 -8.78 -1.17 14.21
C GLY A 86 -8.69 -1.73 12.80
N ARG A 87 -9.15 -0.93 11.86
CA ARG A 87 -9.11 -1.22 10.42
C ARG A 87 -8.36 -0.10 9.70
N LEU A 88 -8.09 -0.31 8.41
CA LEU A 88 -7.62 0.74 7.52
C LEU A 88 -8.70 1.81 7.36
N GLU A 89 -8.30 3.07 7.52
CA GLU A 89 -9.17 4.22 7.38
C GLU A 89 -8.65 5.16 6.27
N ARG A 90 -9.57 5.92 5.65
CA ARG A 90 -9.16 6.96 4.69
C ARG A 90 -8.31 8.00 5.39
N GLY A 91 -7.23 8.42 4.74
CA GLY A 91 -6.27 9.35 5.32
C GLY A 91 -5.11 8.68 6.07
N ASP A 92 -5.20 7.40 6.42
CA ASP A 92 -4.07 6.68 7.03
C ASP A 92 -2.84 6.72 6.11
N VAL A 93 -1.71 7.12 6.65
CA VAL A 93 -0.42 6.97 5.96
C VAL A 93 0.09 5.56 6.22
N ILE A 94 0.14 4.75 5.17
CA ILE A 94 0.47 3.32 5.26
C ILE A 94 1.88 3.03 4.74
N VAL A 95 2.55 2.08 5.38
CA VAL A 95 3.78 1.48 4.87
C VAL A 95 3.44 0.08 4.38
N PHE A 96 3.80 -0.22 3.12
CA PHE A 96 3.47 -1.50 2.50
C PHE A 96 4.60 -1.98 1.58
N ASN A 97 4.66 -3.28 1.33
CA ASN A 97 5.54 -3.83 0.31
C ASN A 97 4.99 -3.54 -1.08
N TYR A 98 5.86 -3.12 -1.99
CA TYR A 98 5.49 -2.86 -3.37
C TYR A 98 4.87 -4.12 -4.01
N PRO A 99 3.70 -4.00 -4.71
CA PRO A 99 2.93 -5.16 -5.13
C PRO A 99 3.44 -5.86 -6.40
N TYR A 100 4.66 -5.56 -6.82
CA TYR A 100 5.29 -6.21 -7.97
C TYR A 100 6.75 -6.52 -7.67
N GLN A 101 7.20 -7.69 -8.09
CA GLN A 101 8.62 -8.07 -8.13
C GLN A 101 9.20 -7.68 -9.50
N ASP A 102 9.76 -8.65 -10.22
CA ASP A 102 10.39 -8.43 -11.53
C ASP A 102 9.38 -8.19 -12.65
N ARG A 103 8.19 -8.77 -12.54
CA ARG A 103 7.13 -8.68 -13.55
C ARG A 103 6.06 -7.69 -13.11
N LYS A 104 5.83 -6.66 -13.94
CA LYS A 104 4.81 -5.63 -13.68
C LYS A 104 3.38 -6.06 -14.06
N ASP A 105 3.21 -7.22 -14.66
CA ASP A 105 1.93 -7.79 -15.09
C ASP A 105 1.33 -8.80 -14.09
N SER A 106 2.06 -9.12 -13.02
CA SER A 106 1.68 -10.10 -12.01
C SER A 106 1.89 -9.54 -10.62
N ILE A 107 0.88 -9.62 -9.76
CA ILE A 107 0.97 -9.19 -8.37
C ILE A 107 1.83 -10.19 -7.60
N ALA A 108 2.85 -9.67 -6.94
CA ALA A 108 3.71 -10.42 -6.04
C ALA A 108 4.36 -9.46 -5.04
N MET A 109 4.33 -9.80 -3.76
CA MET A 109 4.90 -8.95 -2.71
C MET A 109 6.42 -8.83 -2.85
N ASN A 110 6.92 -7.62 -3.07
CA ASN A 110 8.35 -7.35 -3.10
C ASN A 110 8.88 -7.14 -1.68
N LEU A 111 9.61 -8.12 -1.15
CA LEU A 111 10.14 -8.07 0.22
C LEU A 111 11.19 -6.99 0.44
N GLY A 112 11.94 -6.64 -0.59
CA GLY A 112 13.04 -5.65 -0.52
C GLY A 112 12.59 -4.21 -0.74
N LEU A 113 11.35 -3.98 -1.21
CA LEU A 113 10.89 -2.65 -1.60
C LEU A 113 9.64 -2.24 -0.83
N TYR A 114 9.78 -1.19 -0.03
CA TYR A 114 8.70 -0.62 0.77
C TYR A 114 8.30 0.75 0.22
N TYR A 115 7.00 1.01 0.22
CA TYR A 115 6.42 2.31 -0.09
C TYR A 115 5.69 2.85 1.13
N CYS A 116 5.74 4.18 1.26
CA CYS A 116 4.95 4.94 2.21
C CYS A 116 4.00 5.83 1.41
N LYS A 117 2.69 5.67 1.57
CA LYS A 117 1.65 6.40 0.84
C LYS A 117 0.43 6.60 1.72
N ARG A 118 -0.46 7.52 1.34
CA ARG A 118 -1.74 7.75 2.01
C ARG A 118 -2.82 6.84 1.42
N ALA A 119 -3.59 6.16 2.25
CA ALA A 119 -4.79 5.44 1.85
C ALA A 119 -5.90 6.45 1.52
N VAL A 120 -6.06 6.75 0.24
CA VAL A 120 -7.10 7.68 -0.26
C VAL A 120 -8.43 6.95 -0.42
N GLY A 121 -8.39 5.69 -0.84
CA GLY A 121 -9.55 4.82 -0.94
C GLY A 121 -9.31 3.51 -0.20
N ILE A 122 -10.33 3.03 0.50
CA ILE A 122 -10.32 1.83 1.34
C ILE A 122 -11.24 0.75 0.75
N PRO A 123 -11.19 -0.50 1.26
CA PRO A 123 -12.06 -1.57 0.76
C PRO A 123 -13.55 -1.16 0.79
N GLY A 124 -14.26 -1.44 -0.31
CA GLY A 124 -15.68 -1.10 -0.51
C GLY A 124 -15.92 0.27 -1.16
N ASP A 125 -14.91 1.14 -1.25
CA ASP A 125 -15.06 2.46 -1.86
C ASP A 125 -15.21 2.39 -3.38
N THR A 126 -15.94 3.37 -3.93
CA THR A 126 -15.89 3.71 -5.35
C THR A 126 -15.18 5.04 -5.49
N LEU A 127 -13.98 5.00 -6.05
CA LEU A 127 -13.07 6.14 -6.19
C LEU A 127 -13.13 6.71 -7.60
N GLU A 128 -13.11 8.03 -7.68
CA GLU A 128 -12.92 8.79 -8.92
C GLU A 128 -11.83 9.85 -8.73
N ILE A 129 -11.17 10.22 -9.80
CA ILE A 129 -10.35 11.44 -9.86
C ILE A 129 -11.01 12.34 -10.86
N ILE A 130 -11.34 13.55 -10.44
CA ILE A 130 -11.99 14.57 -11.28
C ILE A 130 -11.12 15.82 -11.21
N ASP A 131 -10.58 16.21 -12.36
CA ASP A 131 -9.68 17.37 -12.50
C ASP A 131 -8.51 17.37 -11.49
N GLY A 132 -7.97 16.17 -11.22
CA GLY A 132 -6.83 15.95 -10.29
C GLY A 132 -7.21 15.72 -8.83
N PHE A 133 -8.50 15.89 -8.46
CA PHE A 133 -8.96 15.71 -7.09
C PHE A 133 -9.59 14.34 -6.86
N TYR A 134 -9.28 13.76 -5.69
CA TYR A 134 -9.84 12.47 -5.28
C TYR A 134 -11.27 12.62 -4.75
N HIS A 135 -12.15 11.79 -5.26
CA HIS A 135 -13.55 11.70 -4.82
C HIS A 135 -13.91 10.25 -4.52
N VAL A 136 -14.57 10.02 -3.40
CA VAL A 136 -15.16 8.72 -3.05
C VAL A 136 -16.65 8.90 -2.92
N ARG A 137 -17.41 8.03 -3.58
CA ARG A 137 -18.87 8.08 -3.56
C ARG A 137 -19.40 8.04 -2.13
N GLY A 138 -20.24 9.03 -1.77
CA GLY A 138 -20.82 9.16 -0.42
C GLY A 138 -19.86 9.73 0.64
N CYS A 139 -18.65 10.15 0.26
CA CYS A 139 -17.72 10.84 1.15
C CYS A 139 -17.65 12.31 0.77
N LEU A 140 -17.87 13.20 1.74
CA LEU A 140 -17.77 14.66 1.55
C LEU A 140 -16.42 15.22 2.02
N ASP A 141 -15.60 14.39 2.66
CA ASP A 141 -14.32 14.82 3.19
C ASP A 141 -13.31 15.05 2.06
N THR A 142 -12.39 15.98 2.30
CA THR A 142 -11.25 16.19 1.42
C THR A 142 -10.27 15.04 1.58
N LEU A 143 -10.01 14.30 0.51
CA LEU A 143 -9.12 13.16 0.49
C LEU A 143 -7.72 13.58 0.01
N GLY A 144 -6.68 13.08 0.69
CA GLY A 144 -5.30 13.48 0.40
C GLY A 144 -4.98 14.92 0.80
N VAL A 145 -3.96 15.51 0.19
CA VAL A 145 -3.51 16.90 0.45
C VAL A 145 -4.04 17.80 -0.66
N ALA A 146 -5.08 18.59 -0.37
CA ALA A 146 -5.78 19.41 -1.38
C ALA A 146 -4.88 20.43 -2.06
N SER A 147 -3.92 21.04 -1.35
CA SER A 147 -2.96 21.99 -1.94
C SER A 147 -2.11 21.33 -3.02
N GLU A 148 -1.65 20.11 -2.79
CA GLU A 148 -0.83 19.36 -3.73
C GLU A 148 -1.65 18.87 -4.95
N GLN A 149 -2.91 18.53 -4.75
CA GLN A 149 -3.83 18.19 -5.84
C GLN A 149 -4.11 19.43 -6.71
N ARG A 150 -4.26 20.61 -6.09
CA ARG A 150 -4.40 21.89 -6.82
C ARG A 150 -3.15 22.22 -7.61
N MET A 151 -1.96 22.05 -7.04
CA MET A 151 -0.70 22.24 -7.78
C MET A 151 -0.59 21.30 -8.98
N LEU A 152 -1.05 20.04 -8.85
CA LEU A 152 -1.12 19.11 -9.97
C LEU A 152 -2.09 19.61 -11.04
N GLN A 153 -3.28 20.06 -10.65
CA GLN A 153 -4.28 20.63 -11.58
C GLN A 153 -3.70 21.82 -12.36
N GLU A 154 -3.11 22.79 -11.65
CA GLU A 154 -2.51 23.98 -12.25
C GLU A 154 -1.38 23.61 -13.23
N TYR A 155 -0.47 22.71 -12.80
CA TYR A 155 0.60 22.20 -13.65
C TYR A 155 0.08 21.56 -14.93
N MET A 156 -1.00 20.78 -14.84
CA MET A 156 -1.58 20.11 -15.99
C MET A 156 -2.28 21.09 -16.92
N GLN A 157 -2.96 22.10 -16.41
CA GLN A 157 -3.57 23.17 -17.21
C GLN A 157 -2.51 23.98 -17.96
N GLU A 158 -1.37 24.27 -17.32
CA GLU A 158 -0.24 24.93 -17.96
C GLU A 158 0.35 24.09 -19.09
N GLN A 159 0.53 22.78 -18.87
CA GLN A 159 1.04 21.88 -19.92
C GLN A 159 0.06 21.75 -21.09
N GLU A 160 -1.26 21.70 -20.83
CA GLU A 160 -2.30 21.67 -21.88
C GLU A 160 -2.26 22.92 -22.79
N GLN A 161 -1.87 24.08 -22.23
CA GLN A 161 -1.74 25.32 -23.00
C GLN A 161 -0.48 25.40 -23.85
N HIS A 162 0.64 24.80 -23.40
CA HIS A 162 1.95 24.97 -24.03
C HIS A 162 2.32 23.84 -25.01
N GLU A 163 1.75 22.66 -24.88
CA GLU A 163 2.06 21.50 -25.73
C GLU A 163 0.83 21.12 -26.57
N PRO A 164 0.78 21.50 -27.87
CA PRO A 164 -0.32 21.13 -28.75
C PRO A 164 -0.39 19.63 -29.04
N ASP A 165 0.73 18.91 -28.91
CA ASP A 165 0.78 17.46 -29.09
C ASP A 165 0.46 16.71 -27.78
N ILE A 166 -0.82 16.67 -27.50
CA ILE A 166 -1.42 15.96 -26.36
C ILE A 166 -0.98 14.48 -26.29
N SER A 167 -0.58 13.87 -27.42
CA SER A 167 -0.24 12.44 -27.46
C SER A 167 1.04 12.10 -26.68
N ARG A 168 2.02 13.00 -26.65
CA ARG A 168 3.32 12.81 -26.03
C ARG A 168 3.26 12.92 -24.51
N TRP A 169 2.63 13.95 -23.96
CA TRP A 169 2.52 14.10 -22.50
C TRP A 169 1.40 13.26 -21.91
N ARG A 170 0.33 12.91 -22.64
CA ARG A 170 -0.67 11.93 -22.21
C ARG A 170 -0.06 10.54 -21.93
N SER A 171 1.06 10.18 -22.52
CA SER A 171 1.65 8.86 -22.33
C SER A 171 2.15 8.61 -20.90
N TRP A 172 2.74 9.59 -20.23
CA TRP A 172 3.19 9.46 -18.83
C TRP A 172 2.07 9.72 -17.83
N MET A 173 1.01 10.43 -18.25
CA MET A 173 -0.18 10.68 -17.44
C MET A 173 -1.18 9.51 -17.44
N ARG A 174 -0.96 8.48 -18.23
CA ARG A 174 -1.88 7.34 -18.30
C ARG A 174 -1.99 6.67 -16.95
N PHE A 175 -3.24 6.60 -16.49
CA PHE A 175 -3.61 5.90 -15.27
C PHE A 175 -3.58 4.37 -15.49
N TYR A 176 -3.39 3.64 -14.39
CA TYR A 176 -3.60 2.18 -14.39
C TYR A 176 -4.99 1.81 -14.93
N PRO A 177 -5.15 0.77 -15.73
CA PRO A 177 -4.16 -0.20 -16.24
C PRO A 177 -3.39 0.26 -17.49
N LYS A 178 -3.49 1.51 -17.90
CA LYS A 178 -2.87 2.12 -19.08
C LYS A 178 -3.44 1.61 -20.39
N ASP A 179 -4.69 1.17 -20.38
CA ASP A 179 -5.40 0.70 -21.57
C ASP A 179 -6.13 1.87 -22.26
N PRO A 180 -5.97 2.05 -23.58
CA PRO A 180 -6.62 3.14 -24.32
C PRO A 180 -8.14 3.11 -24.26
N GLN A 181 -8.77 1.95 -24.04
CA GLN A 181 -10.23 1.83 -23.96
C GLN A 181 -10.83 2.54 -22.75
N LEU A 182 -10.06 2.68 -21.66
CA LEU A 182 -10.52 3.39 -20.47
C LEU A 182 -10.28 4.91 -20.57
N ASN A 183 -9.29 5.32 -21.36
CA ASN A 183 -8.87 6.71 -21.52
C ASN A 183 -8.61 7.43 -20.19
N TRP A 184 -8.22 6.69 -19.15
CA TRP A 184 -7.96 7.22 -17.82
C TRP A 184 -6.58 7.87 -17.71
N THR A 185 -6.57 9.00 -17.02
CA THR A 185 -5.36 9.77 -16.73
C THR A 185 -5.26 10.04 -15.23
N ILE A 186 -4.13 10.58 -14.77
CA ILE A 186 -3.98 11.01 -13.38
C ILE A 186 -4.84 12.24 -13.05
N LYS A 187 -5.39 12.93 -14.07
CA LYS A 187 -6.32 14.04 -13.95
C LYS A 187 -7.76 13.57 -13.84
N ASP A 188 -8.14 12.60 -14.68
CA ASP A 188 -9.53 12.12 -14.75
C ASP A 188 -9.56 10.59 -14.82
N MET A 189 -10.17 9.98 -13.84
CA MET A 189 -10.23 8.53 -13.68
C MET A 189 -11.53 8.10 -12.97
N GLY A 190 -12.02 6.97 -13.33
CA GLY A 190 -13.10 6.31 -12.60
C GLY A 190 -14.44 6.33 -13.33
N PRO A 191 -15.48 5.94 -12.63
CA PRO A 191 -15.45 5.32 -11.29
C PRO A 191 -14.75 3.96 -11.27
N MET A 192 -13.97 3.72 -10.21
CA MET A 192 -13.29 2.46 -9.94
C MET A 192 -13.68 1.93 -8.55
N LEU A 193 -14.23 0.75 -8.48
CA LEU A 193 -14.50 0.05 -7.23
C LEU A 193 -13.17 -0.42 -6.61
N ILE A 194 -12.99 -0.21 -5.31
CA ILE A 194 -11.90 -0.79 -4.53
C ILE A 194 -12.45 -2.04 -3.84
N PRO A 195 -12.06 -3.24 -4.29
CA PRO A 195 -12.70 -4.45 -3.81
C PRO A 195 -12.49 -4.68 -2.31
N GLU A 196 -13.54 -5.12 -1.66
CA GLU A 196 -13.58 -5.69 -0.31
C GLU A 196 -13.80 -7.21 -0.41
N VAL A 197 -13.41 -7.95 0.61
CA VAL A 197 -13.73 -9.38 0.72
C VAL A 197 -15.22 -9.62 0.53
N ASN A 198 -15.58 -10.59 -0.30
CA ASN A 198 -16.93 -10.96 -0.72
C ASN A 198 -17.61 -9.98 -1.69
N THR A 199 -16.98 -8.88 -2.10
CA THR A 199 -17.50 -8.05 -3.19
C THR A 199 -17.56 -8.87 -4.48
N GLU A 200 -18.72 -8.88 -5.13
CA GLU A 200 -18.93 -9.55 -6.40
C GLU A 200 -19.03 -8.52 -7.54
N ILE A 201 -18.32 -8.79 -8.62
CA ILE A 201 -18.36 -7.97 -9.84
C ILE A 201 -18.72 -8.81 -11.07
N GLU A 202 -19.35 -8.19 -12.04
CA GLU A 202 -19.44 -8.76 -13.39
C GLU A 202 -18.11 -8.61 -14.11
N LEU A 203 -17.73 -9.64 -14.89
CA LEU A 203 -16.48 -9.64 -15.64
C LEU A 203 -16.71 -9.22 -17.11
N ASP A 204 -17.20 -8.00 -17.26
CA ASP A 204 -17.20 -7.30 -18.54
C ASP A 204 -15.77 -6.87 -18.95
N ARG A 205 -15.64 -6.24 -20.12
CA ARG A 205 -14.34 -5.81 -20.64
C ARG A 205 -13.63 -4.80 -19.73
N LYS A 206 -14.37 -3.83 -19.15
CA LYS A 206 -13.84 -2.83 -18.23
C LYS A 206 -13.29 -3.49 -16.97
N ASN A 207 -14.08 -4.33 -16.33
CA ASN A 207 -13.70 -5.00 -15.09
C ASN A 207 -12.58 -6.03 -15.33
N TRP A 208 -12.54 -6.68 -16.49
CA TRP A 208 -11.41 -7.53 -16.89
C TRP A 208 -10.11 -6.71 -16.96
N LEU A 209 -10.12 -5.54 -17.60
CA LEU A 209 -8.94 -4.66 -17.68
C LEU A 209 -8.48 -4.22 -16.29
N LEU A 210 -9.40 -3.83 -15.42
CA LEU A 210 -9.11 -3.29 -14.09
C LEU A 210 -8.63 -4.38 -13.11
N TYR A 211 -9.28 -5.54 -13.13
CA TYR A 211 -9.15 -6.48 -12.01
C TYR A 211 -8.47 -7.81 -12.38
N ARG A 212 -8.13 -8.05 -13.65
CA ARG A 212 -7.50 -9.30 -14.09
C ARG A 212 -6.32 -9.71 -13.21
N ARG A 213 -5.39 -8.81 -12.93
CA ARG A 213 -4.16 -9.10 -12.15
C ARG A 213 -4.46 -9.53 -10.72
N TYR A 214 -5.48 -8.94 -10.11
CA TYR A 214 -5.91 -9.26 -8.74
C TYR A 214 -6.57 -10.63 -8.68
N ILE A 215 -7.46 -10.91 -9.63
CA ILE A 215 -8.15 -12.20 -9.75
C ILE A 215 -7.14 -13.32 -10.05
N GLU A 216 -6.19 -13.08 -10.94
CA GLU A 216 -5.11 -14.04 -11.23
C GLU A 216 -4.26 -14.29 -9.98
N TRP A 217 -3.97 -13.25 -9.19
CA TRP A 217 -3.22 -13.38 -7.93
C TRP A 217 -4.00 -14.18 -6.87
N GLU A 218 -5.27 -13.87 -6.67
CA GLU A 218 -6.12 -14.57 -5.69
C GLU A 218 -6.39 -16.04 -6.04
N THR A 219 -6.42 -16.35 -7.33
CA THR A 219 -6.78 -17.69 -7.82
C THR A 219 -5.57 -18.54 -8.19
N GLY A 220 -4.42 -17.93 -8.44
CA GLY A 220 -3.26 -18.57 -9.04
C GLY A 220 -3.48 -19.01 -10.51
N ARG A 221 -4.56 -18.55 -11.15
CA ARG A 221 -5.01 -18.97 -12.48
C ARG A 221 -5.01 -17.80 -13.45
N LYS A 222 -4.78 -18.05 -14.73
CA LYS A 222 -4.78 -17.03 -15.78
C LYS A 222 -6.17 -16.73 -16.28
N LEU A 223 -6.50 -15.44 -16.43
CA LEU A 223 -7.69 -14.98 -17.11
C LEU A 223 -7.37 -14.58 -18.55
N GLN A 224 -8.23 -15.00 -19.45
CA GLN A 224 -8.16 -14.65 -20.87
C GLN A 224 -9.45 -13.95 -21.29
N TRP A 225 -9.31 -13.00 -22.20
CA TRP A 225 -10.45 -12.39 -22.87
C TRP A 225 -10.57 -12.99 -24.26
N ARG A 226 -11.65 -13.75 -24.51
CA ARG A 226 -11.92 -14.42 -25.80
C ARG A 226 -13.38 -14.22 -26.16
N ASP A 227 -13.65 -13.91 -27.42
CA ASP A 227 -15.01 -13.81 -27.96
C ASP A 227 -15.98 -12.98 -27.10
N SER A 228 -15.46 -11.83 -26.59
CA SER A 228 -16.19 -10.92 -25.70
C SER A 228 -16.59 -11.50 -24.34
N VAL A 229 -15.94 -12.57 -23.92
CA VAL A 229 -16.17 -13.24 -22.62
C VAL A 229 -14.85 -13.44 -21.87
N THR A 230 -14.90 -13.26 -20.55
CA THR A 230 -13.78 -13.68 -19.68
C THR A 230 -13.76 -15.19 -19.53
N VAL A 231 -12.58 -15.79 -19.72
CA VAL A 231 -12.38 -17.25 -19.63
C VAL A 231 -11.30 -17.54 -18.60
N MET A 232 -11.54 -18.49 -17.69
CA MET A 232 -10.58 -19.05 -16.75
C MET A 232 -10.57 -20.58 -16.88
N ASP A 233 -9.37 -21.16 -17.08
CA ASP A 233 -9.20 -22.62 -17.32
C ASP A 233 -10.08 -23.18 -18.47
N GLY A 234 -10.25 -22.41 -19.53
CA GLY A 234 -11.08 -22.80 -20.68
C GLY A 234 -12.60 -22.68 -20.47
N LYS A 235 -13.06 -22.23 -19.30
CA LYS A 235 -14.49 -22.08 -18.99
C LYS A 235 -14.86 -20.60 -18.89
N PRO A 236 -16.03 -20.18 -19.41
CA PRO A 236 -16.54 -18.82 -19.23
C PRO A 236 -16.73 -18.48 -17.77
N LEU A 237 -16.30 -17.28 -17.39
CA LEU A 237 -16.47 -16.73 -16.04
C LEU A 237 -17.20 -15.38 -16.14
N LYS A 238 -18.46 -15.33 -15.70
CA LYS A 238 -19.32 -14.12 -15.80
C LYS A 238 -19.14 -13.16 -14.64
N THR A 239 -18.97 -13.70 -13.44
CA THR A 239 -18.80 -12.90 -12.21
C THR A 239 -17.60 -13.41 -11.43
N TYR A 240 -17.05 -12.55 -10.57
CA TYR A 240 -16.00 -12.92 -9.63
C TYR A 240 -16.27 -12.30 -8.27
N ARG A 241 -16.08 -13.11 -7.22
CA ARG A 241 -16.19 -12.67 -5.82
C ARG A 241 -14.79 -12.59 -5.21
N PHE A 242 -14.40 -11.38 -4.82
CA PHE A 242 -13.07 -11.11 -4.25
C PHE A 242 -12.89 -11.82 -2.90
N LYS A 243 -11.68 -12.32 -2.69
CA LYS A 243 -11.25 -13.01 -1.47
C LYS A 243 -10.40 -12.12 -0.57
N GLU A 244 -9.94 -10.99 -1.07
CA GLU A 244 -9.01 -10.08 -0.41
C GLU A 244 -9.54 -8.64 -0.43
N ASN A 245 -9.06 -7.87 0.54
CA ASN A 245 -9.25 -6.43 0.61
C ASN A 245 -8.15 -5.70 -0.16
N TYR A 246 -8.52 -4.58 -0.77
CA TYR A 246 -7.59 -3.72 -1.49
C TYR A 246 -7.72 -2.28 -1.03
N CYS A 247 -6.68 -1.46 -1.24
CA CYS A 247 -6.75 -0.03 -1.04
C CYS A 247 -6.11 0.72 -2.21
N PHE A 248 -6.51 1.97 -2.37
CA PHE A 248 -5.88 2.93 -3.27
C PHE A 248 -4.96 3.82 -2.45
N ALA A 249 -3.67 3.71 -2.69
CA ALA A 249 -2.63 4.41 -1.96
C ALA A 249 -1.99 5.47 -2.85
N ALA A 250 -2.09 6.76 -2.48
CA ALA A 250 -1.53 7.89 -3.21
C ALA A 250 -0.47 8.63 -2.40
N GLY A 251 0.53 9.20 -3.07
CA GLY A 251 1.48 10.11 -2.44
C GLY A 251 0.88 11.48 -2.22
N ASP A 252 1.25 12.11 -1.11
CA ASP A 252 0.80 13.46 -0.80
C ASP A 252 1.34 14.49 -1.79
N HIS A 253 2.58 14.33 -2.27
CA HIS A 253 3.14 15.14 -3.35
C HIS A 253 2.56 14.67 -4.70
N ALA A 254 1.42 15.22 -5.07
CA ALA A 254 0.61 14.71 -6.18
C ALA A 254 1.33 14.71 -7.54
N ILE A 255 2.23 15.67 -7.80
CA ILE A 255 2.98 15.81 -9.05
C ILE A 255 4.10 14.75 -9.13
N ASP A 256 4.81 14.50 -8.02
CA ASP A 256 6.00 13.63 -8.00
C ASP A 256 5.78 12.44 -7.06
N SER A 257 4.85 11.59 -7.41
CA SER A 257 4.60 10.34 -6.68
C SER A 257 4.30 9.18 -7.62
N ARG A 258 5.05 8.10 -7.45
CA ARG A 258 4.73 6.81 -8.06
C ARG A 258 3.86 6.01 -7.09
N ASP A 259 2.57 5.92 -7.37
CA ASP A 259 1.55 5.36 -6.48
C ASP A 259 0.47 4.59 -7.25
N SER A 260 -0.68 4.32 -6.62
CA SER A 260 -1.78 3.54 -7.19
C SER A 260 -2.31 4.09 -8.52
N ARG A 261 -2.11 5.35 -8.81
CA ARG A 261 -2.42 5.94 -10.13
C ARG A 261 -1.66 5.25 -11.26
N TYR A 262 -0.47 4.72 -10.97
CA TYR A 262 0.42 4.11 -11.96
C TYR A 262 0.52 2.59 -11.88
N PHE A 263 0.44 2.03 -10.68
CA PHE A 263 0.60 0.59 -10.48
C PHE A 263 -0.68 -0.14 -10.06
N GLY A 264 -1.76 0.59 -9.75
CA GLY A 264 -3.04 0.02 -9.35
C GLY A 264 -3.20 -0.15 -7.82
N LEU A 265 -4.16 -0.98 -7.43
CA LEU A 265 -4.51 -1.18 -6.03
C LEU A 265 -3.43 -1.98 -5.27
N VAL A 266 -3.36 -1.74 -3.98
CA VAL A 266 -2.49 -2.45 -3.04
C VAL A 266 -3.31 -3.48 -2.28
N PRO A 267 -2.96 -4.78 -2.33
CA PRO A 267 -3.58 -5.76 -1.46
C PRO A 267 -3.35 -5.40 0.02
N GLU A 268 -4.40 -5.41 0.83
CA GLU A 268 -4.30 -5.08 2.27
C GLU A 268 -3.28 -5.98 2.98
N LYS A 269 -3.15 -7.24 2.56
CA LYS A 269 -2.14 -8.18 3.08
C LYS A 269 -0.70 -7.68 2.92
N PHE A 270 -0.42 -6.76 1.99
CA PHE A 270 0.92 -6.22 1.78
C PHE A 270 1.23 -5.02 2.69
N ILE A 271 0.23 -4.47 3.37
CA ILE A 271 0.42 -3.35 4.31
C ILE A 271 1.13 -3.84 5.56
N VAL A 272 2.25 -3.22 5.91
CA VAL A 272 3.01 -3.49 7.15
C VAL A 272 2.25 -2.93 8.35
N GLY A 273 1.74 -1.71 8.22
CA GLY A 273 0.98 -1.00 9.24
C GLY A 273 0.82 0.47 8.88
N VAL A 274 0.31 1.25 9.83
CA VAL A 274 0.03 2.68 9.70
C VAL A 274 1.17 3.49 10.31
N ALA A 275 1.70 4.46 9.58
CA ALA A 275 2.70 5.39 10.09
C ALA A 275 2.08 6.30 11.15
N GLY A 276 2.65 6.31 12.36
CA GLY A 276 2.04 6.99 13.49
C GLY A 276 2.79 8.24 13.94
N ILE A 277 4.10 8.16 14.13
CA ILE A 277 4.88 9.23 14.75
C ILE A 277 6.21 9.40 14.01
N LEU A 278 6.59 10.64 13.73
CA LEU A 278 7.96 11.01 13.32
C LEU A 278 8.88 10.96 14.53
N TRP A 279 9.98 10.21 14.46
CA TRP A 279 10.95 10.15 15.56
C TRP A 279 12.31 10.78 15.20
N LYS A 280 12.65 10.82 13.90
CA LYS A 280 13.87 11.46 13.41
C LYS A 280 13.54 12.40 12.26
N THR A 281 13.94 13.64 12.37
CA THR A 281 13.74 14.68 11.35
C THR A 281 15.07 15.37 11.08
N LYS A 282 15.24 15.92 9.86
CA LYS A 282 16.49 16.55 9.43
C LYS A 282 16.84 17.78 10.26
N ASP A 283 15.84 18.59 10.59
CA ASP A 283 15.98 19.84 11.35
C ASP A 283 15.73 19.70 12.87
N GLY A 284 15.32 18.52 13.32
CA GLY A 284 14.96 18.27 14.72
C GLY A 284 13.65 18.92 15.19
N LYS A 285 13.05 19.83 14.42
CA LYS A 285 11.87 20.63 14.83
C LYS A 285 10.55 19.85 14.79
N ARG A 286 10.45 18.82 13.94
CA ARG A 286 9.24 18.02 13.75
C ARG A 286 9.25 16.71 14.55
N ARG A 287 10.25 16.51 15.41
CA ARG A 287 10.42 15.27 16.19
C ARG A 287 9.22 15.01 17.11
N PHE A 288 8.81 13.74 17.18
CA PHE A 288 7.65 13.24 17.95
C PHE A 288 6.30 13.82 17.52
N ARG A 289 6.19 14.30 16.29
CA ARG A 289 4.93 14.75 15.71
C ARG A 289 4.14 13.58 15.17
N ALA A 290 2.82 13.59 15.41
CA ALA A 290 1.91 12.63 14.79
C ALA A 290 1.89 12.80 13.25
N ILE A 291 1.92 11.69 12.52
CA ILE A 291 1.71 11.64 11.08
C ILE A 291 0.21 11.53 10.87
N LYS A 292 -0.38 12.54 10.22
CA LYS A 292 -1.81 12.61 9.93
C LYS A 292 -2.05 12.86 8.46
#